data_463840794f24f06bb1b9125b48e01018
#
_entry.id   463840794f24f06bb1b9125b48e01018
#
_cell.length_a   1.000
_cell.length_b   1.000
_cell.length_c   1.000
_cell.angle_alpha   90.00
_cell.angle_beta   90.00
_cell.angle_gamma   90.00
#
_symmetry.space_group_name_H-M   'P 1'
#
loop_
_entity.id
_entity.type
_entity.pdbx_description
1 polymer ?
#
loop_
_entity_poly.entity_id
_entity_poly.type
_entity_poly.pdbx_seq_one_letter_code
_entity_poly.pdbx_strand_id
1 'polypeptide(L)'
;MTEIIKDLYQFTEVMEPIKLSMHQYLLMTNEPVLIQTGAVSQAQTTIPKLQELLGERKIKYILISHFESDECGGLALVLKEHPEAVAVCSETTARQLMGFGITNNVLIXKPNEIFAGDDFEFQTISYPSEMHMWEGLLFFEKK
;
A
#
# COMPACT_ATOMS: atom_id res chain seq x y z
N MET A 1 -4.95 13.72 8.25
CA MET A 1 -5.79 12.56 7.90
C MET A 1 -7.16 13.07 7.54
N THR A 2 -7.68 12.66 6.39
CA THR A 2 -8.96 13.17 5.85
C THR A 2 -9.74 12.00 5.22
N GLU A 3 -11.01 11.86 5.56
CA GLU A 3 -11.89 10.94 4.85
C GLU A 3 -12.31 11.62 3.55
N ILE A 4 -11.88 11.08 2.40
CA ILE A 4 -12.11 11.73 1.10
C ILE A 4 -13.38 11.22 0.42
N ILE A 5 -13.74 9.98 0.66
CA ILE A 5 -15.07 9.44 0.38
C ILE A 5 -15.35 8.43 1.50
N LYS A 6 -16.57 7.96 1.59
CA LYS A 6 -16.96 7.04 2.66
C LYS A 6 -15.97 5.89 2.76
N ASP A 7 -15.44 5.70 3.95
CA ASP A 7 -14.53 4.61 4.32
C ASP A 7 -13.15 4.67 3.64
N LEU A 8 -12.82 5.74 2.87
CA LEU A 8 -11.50 5.91 2.29
C LEU A 8 -10.81 7.12 2.92
N TYR A 9 -9.74 6.87 3.64
CA TYR A 9 -8.98 7.88 4.39
C TYR A 9 -7.65 8.16 3.72
N GLN A 10 -7.32 9.43 3.58
CA GLN A 10 -6.04 9.88 3.01
C GLN A 10 -5.13 10.42 4.10
N PHE A 11 -3.89 10.01 4.08
CA PHE A 11 -2.80 10.53 4.92
C PHE A 11 -1.85 11.28 4.00
N THR A 12 -1.58 12.53 4.30
CA THR A 12 -0.73 13.38 3.47
C THR A 12 0.45 13.91 4.28
N GLU A 13 1.62 13.86 3.70
CA GLU A 13 2.80 14.53 4.21
C GLU A 13 3.40 15.36 3.08
N VAL A 14 3.78 16.59 3.40
CA VAL A 14 4.43 17.48 2.43
C VAL A 14 5.94 17.46 2.70
N MET A 15 6.70 17.09 1.70
CA MET A 15 8.17 17.05 1.79
C MET A 15 8.72 18.44 1.47
N GLU A 16 9.08 19.17 2.53
CA GLU A 16 9.78 20.44 2.37
C GLU A 16 11.26 20.18 2.09
N PRO A 17 11.98 20.96 1.32
CA PRO A 17 11.54 22.20 0.66
C PRO A 17 11.03 22.04 -0.76
N ILE A 18 10.92 20.82 -1.25
CA ILE A 18 10.53 20.59 -2.67
C ILE A 18 9.01 20.68 -2.91
N LYS A 19 8.24 20.84 -1.82
CA LYS A 19 6.78 21.02 -1.90
C LYS A 19 6.07 19.84 -2.57
N LEU A 20 6.63 18.64 -2.42
CA LEU A 20 6.03 17.42 -2.95
C LEU A 20 5.10 16.79 -1.90
N SER A 21 3.85 16.56 -2.28
CA SER A 21 2.88 15.90 -1.40
C SER A 21 2.92 14.40 -1.63
N MET A 22 3.09 13.66 -0.55
CA MET A 22 3.10 12.19 -0.57
C MET A 22 1.83 11.71 0.13
N HIS A 23 1.17 10.72 -0.46
CA HIS A 23 -0.11 10.24 0.04
C HIS A 23 -0.11 8.74 0.26
N GLN A 24 -0.74 8.32 1.35
CA GLN A 24 -1.10 6.93 1.60
C GLN A 24 -2.61 6.90 1.86
N TYR A 25 -3.24 5.77 1.61
CA TYR A 25 -4.70 5.67 1.80
C TYR A 25 -5.04 4.41 2.58
N LEU A 26 -6.07 4.50 3.41
CA LEU A 26 -6.65 3.36 4.10
C LEU A 26 -8.10 3.21 3.66
N LEU A 27 -8.43 2.06 3.07
CA LEU A 27 -9.81 1.70 2.75
C LEU A 27 -10.33 0.82 3.88
N MET A 28 -11.36 1.30 4.59
CA MET A 28 -11.90 0.69 5.82
C MET A 28 -12.99 -0.35 5.50
N THR A 29 -12.61 -1.34 4.71
CA THR A 29 -13.45 -2.49 4.38
C THR A 29 -13.47 -3.49 5.55
N ASN A 30 -14.22 -4.57 5.42
CA ASN A 30 -14.21 -5.66 6.42
C ASN A 30 -12.79 -6.20 6.62
N GLU A 31 -12.03 -6.26 5.54
CA GLU A 31 -10.62 -6.61 5.55
C GLU A 31 -9.82 -5.35 5.15
N PRO A 32 -9.42 -4.50 6.13
CA PRO A 32 -8.85 -3.19 5.80
C PRO A 32 -7.65 -3.24 4.86
N VAL A 33 -7.63 -2.33 3.88
CA VAL A 33 -6.61 -2.28 2.83
C VAL A 33 -5.84 -0.97 2.95
N LEU A 34 -4.53 -1.06 3.19
CA LEU A 34 -3.63 0.09 3.15
C LEU A 34 -3.06 0.19 1.73
N ILE A 35 -3.08 1.38 1.15
CA ILE A 35 -2.53 1.65 -0.17
C ILE A 35 -1.29 2.50 0.01
N GLN A 36 -0.13 1.95 -0.31
CA GLN A 36 1.21 2.49 -0.09
C GLN A 36 1.53 2.62 1.39
N THR A 37 2.80 2.50 1.73
CA THR A 37 3.24 2.66 3.12
C THR A 37 3.95 4.00 3.35
N GLY A 38 4.36 4.65 2.28
CA GLY A 38 5.27 5.79 2.38
C GLY A 38 6.68 5.32 2.71
N ALA A 39 7.58 6.26 2.75
CA ALA A 39 8.95 6.04 3.23
C ALA A 39 8.92 5.72 4.74
N VAL A 40 10.04 5.30 5.29
CA VAL A 40 10.16 4.96 6.72
C VAL A 40 9.63 6.08 7.62
N SER A 41 10.06 7.32 7.36
CA SER A 41 9.63 8.47 8.18
C SER A 41 8.12 8.70 8.10
N GLN A 42 7.56 8.53 6.90
CA GLN A 42 6.12 8.69 6.71
C GLN A 42 5.34 7.58 7.43
N ALA A 43 5.80 6.33 7.33
CA ALA A 43 5.17 5.22 8.04
C ALA A 43 5.18 5.45 9.55
N GLN A 44 6.27 6.00 10.08
CA GLN A 44 6.38 6.31 11.52
C GLN A 44 5.30 7.31 11.97
N THR A 45 4.93 8.26 11.11
CA THR A 45 3.88 9.23 11.44
C THR A 45 2.47 8.72 11.10
N THR A 46 2.37 7.84 10.11
CA THR A 46 1.07 7.32 9.66
C THR A 46 0.56 6.18 10.55
N ILE A 47 1.44 5.30 11.03
CA ILE A 47 1.05 4.13 11.83
C ILE A 47 0.19 4.50 13.05
N PRO A 48 0.56 5.49 13.88
CA PRO A 48 -0.32 5.85 15.00
C PRO A 48 -1.71 6.29 14.56
N LYS A 49 -1.81 7.00 13.45
CA LYS A 49 -3.10 7.45 12.91
C LYS A 49 -3.92 6.27 12.36
N LEU A 50 -3.24 5.30 11.74
CA LEU A 50 -3.88 4.06 11.30
C LEU A 50 -4.45 3.32 12.50
N GLN A 51 -3.68 3.20 13.58
CA GLN A 51 -4.13 2.51 14.80
C GLN A 51 -5.34 3.20 15.41
N GLU A 52 -5.37 4.53 15.40
CA GLU A 52 -6.52 5.29 15.89
C GLU A 52 -7.79 4.97 15.10
N LEU A 53 -7.69 4.89 13.76
CA LEU A 53 -8.84 4.56 12.92
C LEU A 53 -9.26 3.09 13.05
N LEU A 54 -8.26 2.20 13.05
CA LEU A 54 -8.53 0.76 13.05
C LEU A 54 -9.06 0.25 14.39
N GLY A 55 -8.68 0.91 15.51
CA GLY A 55 -9.00 0.38 16.83
C GLY A 55 -8.31 -0.98 17.02
N GLU A 56 -9.10 -2.02 17.27
CA GLU A 56 -8.58 -3.38 17.44
C GLU A 56 -8.39 -4.13 16.12
N ARG A 57 -8.88 -3.56 15.04
CA ARG A 57 -8.80 -4.18 13.71
C ARG A 57 -7.35 -4.13 13.20
N LYS A 58 -7.03 -5.06 12.30
CA LYS A 58 -5.69 -5.12 11.70
C LYS A 58 -5.81 -4.91 10.19
N ILE A 59 -4.79 -4.29 9.62
CA ILE A 59 -4.65 -4.21 8.17
C ILE A 59 -4.54 -5.65 7.65
N LYS A 60 -5.31 -5.96 6.62
CA LYS A 60 -5.28 -7.28 5.99
C LYS A 60 -4.43 -7.26 4.72
N TYR A 61 -4.51 -6.20 3.94
CA TYR A 61 -3.78 -6.10 2.68
C TYR A 61 -3.06 -4.76 2.57
N ILE A 62 -1.90 -4.77 1.92
CA ILE A 62 -1.09 -3.58 1.65
C ILE A 62 -0.81 -3.56 0.15
N LEU A 63 -1.45 -2.64 -0.58
CA LEU A 63 -1.27 -2.54 -2.03
C LEU A 63 -0.03 -1.70 -2.32
N ILE A 64 0.91 -2.26 -3.07
CA ILE A 64 2.15 -1.58 -3.46
C ILE A 64 2.16 -1.48 -4.98
N SER A 65 2.05 -0.26 -5.49
CA SER A 65 1.98 -0.03 -6.93
C SER A 65 3.34 -0.12 -7.62
N HIS A 66 4.42 0.14 -6.89
CA HIS A 66 5.76 0.27 -7.45
C HIS A 66 6.80 0.03 -6.36
N PHE A 67 7.98 -0.48 -6.73
CA PHE A 67 9.06 -0.66 -5.77
C PHE A 67 9.91 0.60 -5.68
N GLU A 68 9.52 1.50 -4.81
CA GLU A 68 10.31 2.69 -4.48
C GLU A 68 10.07 3.03 -3.02
N SER A 69 10.96 3.84 -2.44
CA SER A 69 10.92 4.12 -1.00
C SER A 69 9.62 4.81 -0.58
N ASP A 70 9.08 5.65 -1.44
CA ASP A 70 7.85 6.39 -1.10
C ASP A 70 6.58 5.55 -1.26
N GLU A 71 6.64 4.38 -1.91
CA GLU A 71 5.53 3.44 -1.94
C GLU A 71 5.65 2.37 -0.87
N CYS A 72 6.85 1.81 -0.68
CA CYS A 72 6.98 0.62 0.18
C CYS A 72 8.15 0.68 1.17
N GLY A 73 8.79 1.84 1.34
CA GLY A 73 9.91 1.96 2.30
C GLY A 73 9.51 1.65 3.72
N GLY A 74 8.28 1.97 4.11
CA GLY A 74 7.77 1.70 5.44
C GLY A 74 7.18 0.32 5.66
N LEU A 75 7.21 -0.56 4.64
CA LEU A 75 6.51 -1.84 4.69
C LEU A 75 6.90 -2.70 5.90
N ALA A 76 8.20 -2.77 6.21
CA ALA A 76 8.65 -3.57 7.35
C ALA A 76 8.06 -3.06 8.67
N LEU A 77 7.89 -1.74 8.82
CA LEU A 77 7.28 -1.16 10.02
C LEU A 77 5.79 -1.53 10.10
N VAL A 78 5.10 -1.42 8.97
CA VAL A 78 3.67 -1.77 8.93
C VAL A 78 3.47 -3.26 9.25
N LEU A 79 4.30 -4.13 8.66
CA LEU A 79 4.22 -5.57 8.92
C LEU A 79 4.54 -5.94 10.37
N LYS A 80 5.39 -5.14 11.03
CA LYS A 80 5.66 -5.36 12.46
C LYS A 80 4.40 -5.16 13.31
N GLU A 81 3.57 -4.17 12.96
CA GLU A 81 2.32 -3.88 13.69
C GLU A 81 1.15 -4.75 13.22
N HIS A 82 1.22 -5.22 11.98
CA HIS A 82 0.19 -6.04 11.34
C HIS A 82 0.83 -7.28 10.71
N PRO A 83 1.33 -8.22 11.53
CA PRO A 83 2.17 -9.32 11.02
C PRO A 83 1.44 -10.31 10.10
N GLU A 84 0.12 -10.28 10.08
CA GLU A 84 -0.66 -11.14 9.18
C GLU A 84 -1.08 -10.43 7.89
N ALA A 85 -0.70 -9.15 7.74
CA ALA A 85 -1.02 -8.42 6.52
C ALA A 85 -0.28 -9.01 5.31
N VAL A 86 -0.92 -8.92 4.15
CA VAL A 86 -0.38 -9.45 2.90
C VAL A 86 -0.06 -8.26 1.98
N ALA A 87 1.20 -8.16 1.54
CA ALA A 87 1.61 -7.17 0.54
C ALA A 87 1.19 -7.66 -0.85
N VAL A 88 0.41 -6.84 -1.55
CA VAL A 88 -0.08 -7.15 -2.91
C VAL A 88 0.68 -6.27 -3.89
N CYS A 89 1.39 -6.87 -4.83
CA CYS A 89 2.29 -6.13 -5.71
C CYS A 89 2.58 -6.89 -7.01
N SER A 90 3.38 -6.29 -7.88
CA SER A 90 3.84 -6.95 -9.10
C SER A 90 4.92 -8.00 -8.80
N GLU A 91 5.18 -8.88 -9.76
CA GLU A 91 6.26 -9.86 -9.65
C GLU A 91 7.62 -9.17 -9.46
N THR A 92 7.85 -8.07 -10.15
CA THR A 92 9.11 -7.32 -10.03
C THR A 92 9.27 -6.77 -8.61
N THR A 93 8.23 -6.16 -8.07
CA THR A 93 8.26 -5.66 -6.70
C THR A 93 8.48 -6.81 -5.71
N ALA A 94 7.80 -7.95 -5.90
CA ALA A 94 7.96 -9.09 -5.01
C ALA A 94 9.42 -9.60 -4.98
N ARG A 95 10.07 -9.63 -6.13
CA ARG A 95 11.50 -10.03 -6.22
C ARG A 95 12.39 -9.04 -5.47
N GLN A 96 12.10 -7.74 -5.58
CA GLN A 96 12.86 -6.72 -4.85
C GLN A 96 12.64 -6.85 -3.35
N LEU A 97 11.39 -7.01 -2.92
CA LEU A 97 11.05 -7.20 -1.50
C LEU A 97 11.79 -8.42 -0.91
N MET A 98 11.88 -9.50 -1.68
CA MET A 98 12.62 -10.70 -1.26
C MET A 98 14.09 -10.35 -0.98
N GLY A 99 14.69 -9.52 -1.82
CA GLY A 99 16.07 -9.06 -1.62
C GLY A 99 16.25 -8.24 -0.34
N PHE A 100 15.17 -7.66 0.17
CA PHE A 100 15.17 -6.91 1.44
C PHE A 100 14.66 -7.76 2.61
N GLY A 101 14.50 -9.06 2.41
CA GLY A 101 14.13 -9.99 3.47
C GLY A 101 12.63 -10.12 3.70
N ILE A 102 11.80 -9.52 2.86
CA ILE A 102 10.34 -9.62 2.96
C ILE A 102 9.89 -10.73 2.00
N THR A 103 9.74 -11.93 2.53
CA THR A 103 9.43 -13.12 1.74
C THR A 103 8.09 -13.76 2.09
N ASN A 104 7.58 -13.47 3.27
CA ASN A 104 6.32 -14.02 3.74
C ASN A 104 5.19 -13.04 3.43
N ASN A 105 4.00 -13.58 3.23
CA ASN A 105 2.81 -12.76 3.05
C ASN A 105 2.93 -11.76 1.89
N VAL A 106 3.37 -12.26 0.72
CA VAL A 106 3.40 -11.49 -0.52
C VAL A 106 2.53 -12.18 -1.55
N LEU A 107 1.56 -11.44 -2.11
CA LEU A 107 0.65 -11.89 -3.17
C LEU A 107 0.98 -11.12 -4.44
N ILE A 108 1.22 -11.86 -5.52
CA ILE A 108 1.56 -11.26 -6.82
C ILE A 108 0.34 -11.12 -7.69
N UNK A 109 -0.06 -10.05 -8.15
CA UNK A 109 -0.92 -9.82 -8.81
C UNK A 109 -0.46 -9.65 -9.96
N LYS A 110 -1.01 -10.20 -10.94
CA LYS A 110 -0.62 -10.08 -12.36
C LYS A 110 -1.49 -9.05 -13.06
N PRO A 111 -1.05 -8.48 -14.18
CA PRO A 111 -1.88 -7.53 -14.92
C PRO A 111 -3.24 -8.14 -15.30
N ASN A 112 -4.28 -7.33 -15.12
CA ASN A 112 -5.68 -7.65 -15.45
C ASN A 112 -6.31 -8.73 -14.56
N GLU A 113 -5.64 -9.11 -13.47
CA GLU A 113 -6.26 -10.00 -12.48
C GLU A 113 -7.18 -9.20 -11.57
N ILE A 114 -8.17 -9.92 -11.04
CA ILE A 114 -9.05 -9.39 -10.00
C ILE A 114 -8.51 -9.85 -8.65
N PHE A 115 -8.34 -8.90 -7.75
CA PHE A 115 -8.01 -9.14 -6.35
C PHE A 115 -9.17 -8.64 -5.53
N ALA A 116 -9.81 -9.51 -4.78
CA ALA A 116 -11.04 -9.15 -4.07
C ALA A 116 -11.06 -9.69 -2.64
N GLY A 117 -11.69 -8.93 -1.77
CA GLY A 117 -12.10 -9.37 -0.44
C GLY A 117 -13.62 -9.45 -0.36
N ASP A 118 -14.14 -9.46 0.86
CA ASP A 118 -15.58 -9.59 1.07
C ASP A 118 -16.37 -8.38 0.52
N ASP A 119 -15.81 -7.18 0.63
CA ASP A 119 -16.53 -5.94 0.32
C ASP A 119 -15.71 -4.96 -0.52
N PHE A 120 -14.68 -5.45 -1.20
CA PHE A 120 -13.93 -4.67 -2.17
C PHE A 120 -13.52 -5.55 -3.37
N GLU A 121 -13.24 -4.92 -4.48
CA GLU A 121 -12.75 -5.59 -5.67
C GLU A 121 -11.83 -4.65 -6.45
N PHE A 122 -10.56 -5.02 -6.59
CA PHE A 122 -9.58 -4.28 -7.38
C PHE A 122 -9.23 -5.06 -8.64
N GLN A 123 -9.15 -4.36 -9.74
CA GLN A 123 -8.55 -4.88 -10.96
C GLN A 123 -7.14 -4.30 -11.07
N THR A 124 -6.15 -5.16 -11.27
CA THR A 124 -4.77 -4.73 -11.48
C THR A 124 -4.57 -4.37 -12.95
N ILE A 125 -3.97 -3.23 -13.20
CA ILE A 125 -3.68 -2.75 -14.55
C ILE A 125 -2.17 -2.54 -14.63
N SER A 126 -1.53 -3.17 -15.60
CA SER A 126 -0.08 -3.00 -15.79
C SER A 126 0.22 -1.56 -16.19
N TYR A 127 1.22 -0.99 -15.56
CA TYR A 127 1.70 0.34 -15.89
C TYR A 127 3.22 0.27 -16.10
N PRO A 128 3.66 -0.30 -17.23
CA PRO A 128 5.10 -0.37 -17.50
C PRO A 128 5.66 1.02 -17.74
N SER A 129 6.76 1.33 -17.10
CA SER A 129 7.41 2.62 -17.26
C SER A 129 8.90 2.39 -17.50
N GLU A 130 9.34 2.55 -18.75
CA GLU A 130 10.73 2.38 -19.10
C GLU A 130 11.64 3.39 -18.43
N MET A 131 11.06 4.50 -17.99
CA MET A 131 11.81 5.59 -17.36
C MET A 131 11.81 5.47 -15.84
N HIS A 132 11.09 4.48 -15.27
CA HIS A 132 10.86 4.40 -13.82
C HIS A 132 10.83 2.93 -13.38
N MET A 133 12.00 2.26 -13.50
CA MET A 133 12.21 0.85 -13.11
C MET A 133 11.34 -0.15 -13.86
N TRP A 134 10.80 0.25 -14.99
CA TRP A 134 10.06 -0.61 -15.94
C TRP A 134 8.87 -1.38 -15.34
N GLU A 135 8.34 -0.93 -14.21
CA GLU A 135 7.22 -1.66 -13.64
C GLU A 135 6.32 -0.77 -12.81
N GLY A 136 5.10 -1.14 -12.75
CA GLY A 136 4.11 -0.51 -11.89
C GLY A 136 2.76 -1.16 -12.09
N LEU A 137 1.92 -1.10 -11.07
CA LEU A 137 0.54 -1.54 -11.14
C LEU A 137 -0.37 -0.41 -10.72
N LEU A 138 -1.41 -0.19 -11.48
CA LEU A 138 -2.54 0.59 -11.05
C LEU A 138 -3.57 -0.37 -10.46
N PHE A 139 -4.22 0.05 -9.41
CA PHE A 139 -5.30 -0.72 -8.78
C PHE A 139 -6.60 0.04 -9.01
N PHE A 140 -7.48 -0.55 -9.80
CA PHE A 140 -8.78 0.06 -10.08
C PHE A 140 -9.84 -0.58 -9.19
N GLU A 141 -10.40 0.21 -8.26
CA GLU A 141 -11.48 -0.25 -7.38
C GLU A 141 -12.78 -0.23 -8.16
N LYS A 142 -13.45 -1.36 -8.19
CA LYS A 142 -14.64 -1.57 -9.03
C LYS A 142 -15.97 -1.42 -8.28
N LYS A 143 -15.96 -1.26 -6.95
CA LYS A 143 -17.20 -1.14 -6.15
C LYS A 143 -17.41 0.27 -5.62
#